data_a20ce078382cb64b0ab6aa9288229f77
#
_entry.id   a20ce078382cb64b0ab6aa9288229f77
#
_cell.length_a   1.000
_cell.length_b   1.000
_cell.length_c   1.000
_cell.angle_alpha   90.00
_cell.angle_beta   90.00
_cell.angle_gamma   90.00
#
_symmetry.space_group_name_H-M   'P 1'
#
loop_
_entity.id
_entity.type
_entity.pdbx_description
1 polymer ?
#
loop_
_entity_poly.entity_id
_entity_poly.type
_entity_poly.pdbx_seq_one_letter_code
_entity_poly.pdbx_strand_id
1 'polypeptide(L)'
;MEIVGAIDAEGRCAHWHSALDVVANKCATCDTWFACAWCHPADHAFGQMPLDEPAVMCGVCGHQMTFHEYGTECPSCGAPFNPGCTTHAEMYFQV
;
A
#
# COMPACT_ATOMS: atom_id res chain seq x y z
N MET A 1 8.34 10.48 -4.77
CA MET A 1 7.42 9.38 -4.39
C MET A 1 6.00 9.85 -4.65
N GLU A 2 5.33 9.22 -5.59
CA GLU A 2 3.96 9.61 -5.96
C GLU A 2 2.98 8.49 -5.59
N ILE A 3 1.99 8.84 -4.77
CA ILE A 3 0.95 7.91 -4.33
C ILE A 3 -0.39 8.50 -4.76
N VAL A 4 -1.07 7.83 -5.68
CA VAL A 4 -2.36 8.29 -6.22
C VAL A 4 -3.43 8.26 -5.12
N GLY A 5 -4.16 9.35 -4.96
CA GLY A 5 -5.21 9.48 -3.95
C GLY A 5 -4.74 9.92 -2.58
N ALA A 6 -3.44 10.10 -2.37
CA ALA A 6 -2.90 10.56 -1.10
C ALA A 6 -3.32 12.00 -0.82
N ILE A 7 -3.80 12.26 0.41
CA ILE A 7 -4.19 13.60 0.85
C ILE A 7 -3.14 14.25 1.75
N ASP A 8 -2.09 13.50 2.11
CA ASP A 8 -0.96 14.02 2.89
C ASP A 8 0.35 13.37 2.43
N ALA A 9 1.46 13.81 3.02
CA ALA A 9 2.79 13.35 2.65
C ALA A 9 3.08 11.90 3.07
N GLU A 10 2.24 11.31 3.92
CA GLU A 10 2.42 9.96 4.45
C GLU A 10 1.52 8.92 3.77
N GLY A 11 0.82 9.29 2.71
CA GLY A 11 0.04 8.34 1.92
C GLY A 11 -1.37 8.06 2.41
N ARG A 12 -1.87 8.82 3.37
CA ARG A 12 -3.28 8.71 3.78
C ARG A 12 -4.19 9.20 2.67
N CYS A 13 -5.41 8.66 2.60
CA CYS A 13 -6.38 9.07 1.60
C CYS A 13 -7.72 9.41 2.25
N ALA A 14 -8.68 9.90 1.44
CA ALA A 14 -10.00 10.25 1.94
C ALA A 14 -10.78 9.04 2.50
N HIS A 15 -10.42 7.82 2.08
CA HIS A 15 -11.07 6.58 2.53
C HIS A 15 -10.45 6.05 3.82
N TRP A 16 -9.12 6.18 3.96
CA TRP A 16 -8.33 5.66 5.09
C TRP A 16 -7.35 6.72 5.53
N HIS A 17 -7.60 7.37 6.65
CA HIS A 17 -6.80 8.52 7.11
C HIS A 17 -6.51 8.52 8.61
N SER A 18 -6.50 7.35 9.24
CA SER A 18 -6.06 7.24 10.64
C SER A 18 -4.53 7.38 10.74
N ALA A 19 -4.03 7.45 11.97
CA ALA A 19 -2.58 7.53 12.22
C ALA A 19 -1.81 6.33 11.64
N LEU A 20 -2.47 5.17 11.49
CA LEU A 20 -1.87 3.93 11.02
C LEU A 20 -2.03 3.70 9.51
N ASP A 21 -2.76 4.55 8.80
CA ASP A 21 -3.03 4.37 7.36
C ASP A 21 -1.95 5.03 6.50
N VAL A 22 -0.72 4.56 6.68
CA VAL A 22 0.49 5.10 6.03
C VAL A 22 1.13 4.08 5.09
N VAL A 23 0.30 3.27 4.42
CA VAL A 23 0.76 2.21 3.52
C VAL A 23 0.18 2.45 2.13
N ALA A 24 1.05 2.42 1.11
CA ALA A 24 0.63 2.43 -0.30
C ALA A 24 0.81 1.04 -0.90
N ASN A 25 -0.04 0.69 -1.86
CA ASN A 25 0.00 -0.59 -2.55
C ASN A 25 0.14 -0.36 -4.05
N LYS A 26 0.95 -1.19 -4.71
CA LYS A 26 1.19 -1.10 -6.15
C LYS A 26 0.21 -1.97 -6.92
N CYS A 27 -0.44 -1.39 -7.93
CA CYS A 27 -1.24 -2.14 -8.89
C CYS A 27 -0.31 -2.66 -9.99
N ALA A 28 -0.28 -3.98 -10.20
CA ALA A 28 0.57 -4.59 -11.21
C ALA A 28 0.16 -4.19 -12.62
N THR A 29 -1.13 -3.97 -12.86
CA THR A 29 -1.65 -3.58 -14.17
C THR A 29 -1.28 -2.15 -14.53
N CYS A 30 -1.43 -1.22 -13.56
CA CYS A 30 -1.14 0.21 -13.77
C CYS A 30 0.34 0.54 -13.58
N ASP A 31 1.09 -0.32 -12.90
CA ASP A 31 2.47 -0.06 -12.47
C ASP A 31 2.58 1.26 -11.69
N THR A 32 1.61 1.48 -10.79
CA THR A 32 1.44 2.73 -10.06
C THR A 32 1.07 2.45 -8.61
N TRP A 33 1.52 3.32 -7.70
CA TRP A 33 1.23 3.25 -6.27
C TRP A 33 -0.08 3.98 -5.96
N PHE A 34 -0.95 3.33 -5.17
CA PHE A 34 -2.22 3.88 -4.72
C PHE A 34 -2.31 3.87 -3.20
N ALA A 35 -2.93 4.90 -2.63
CA ALA A 35 -3.12 5.01 -1.18
C ALA A 35 -4.05 3.91 -0.64
N CYS A 36 -5.05 3.49 -1.42
CA CYS A 36 -5.90 2.33 -1.12
C CYS A 36 -6.55 1.83 -2.41
N ALA A 37 -7.21 0.67 -2.33
CA ALA A 37 -7.90 0.10 -3.49
C ALA A 37 -9.01 1.01 -4.04
N TRP A 38 -9.66 1.79 -3.18
CA TRP A 38 -10.72 2.71 -3.58
C TRP A 38 -10.21 3.93 -4.33
N CYS A 39 -8.91 4.24 -4.23
CA CYS A 39 -8.28 5.30 -5.02
C CYS A 39 -7.95 4.85 -6.44
N HIS A 40 -8.01 3.55 -6.71
CA HIS A 40 -7.73 2.96 -8.01
C HIS A 40 -8.92 3.20 -8.95
N PRO A 41 -8.67 3.51 -10.25
CA PRO A 41 -9.75 3.66 -11.22
C PRO A 41 -10.63 2.41 -11.32
N ALA A 42 -11.92 2.61 -11.59
CA ALA A 42 -12.90 1.52 -11.66
C ALA A 42 -12.93 0.82 -13.03
N ASP A 43 -12.08 1.22 -13.96
CA ASP A 43 -12.07 0.68 -15.33
C ASP A 43 -11.48 -0.73 -15.43
N HIS A 44 -10.78 -1.19 -14.40
CA HIS A 44 -10.26 -2.56 -14.30
C HIS A 44 -10.02 -2.91 -12.82
N ALA A 45 -9.88 -4.20 -12.54
CA ALA A 45 -9.58 -4.67 -11.19
C ALA A 45 -8.15 -4.29 -10.78
N PHE A 46 -7.93 -4.10 -9.49
CA PHE A 46 -6.59 -3.86 -8.93
C PHE A 46 -5.68 -5.05 -9.28
N GLY A 47 -4.55 -4.78 -9.93
CA GLY A 47 -3.61 -5.83 -10.35
C GLY A 47 -2.82 -6.35 -9.15
N GLN A 48 -2.89 -7.67 -8.93
CA GLN A 48 -2.18 -8.31 -7.82
C GLN A 48 -0.70 -8.44 -8.13
N MET A 49 0.14 -8.08 -7.17
CA MET A 49 1.59 -8.17 -7.30
C MET A 49 2.10 -9.56 -6.89
N PRO A 50 3.18 -10.06 -7.54
CA PRO A 50 3.88 -11.26 -7.07
C PRO A 50 4.40 -11.09 -5.65
N LEU A 51 4.52 -12.20 -4.91
CA LEU A 51 4.92 -12.17 -3.51
C LEU A 51 6.39 -11.79 -3.29
N ASP A 52 7.22 -11.91 -4.32
CA ASP A 52 8.67 -11.67 -4.26
C ASP A 52 9.10 -10.32 -4.85
N GLU A 53 8.14 -9.49 -5.27
CA GLU A 53 8.42 -8.15 -5.79
C GLU A 53 7.92 -7.07 -4.83
N PRO A 54 8.57 -5.89 -4.79
CA PRO A 54 8.11 -4.78 -3.96
C PRO A 54 6.71 -4.32 -4.37
N ALA A 55 5.76 -4.44 -3.45
CA ALA A 55 4.34 -4.16 -3.71
C ALA A 55 3.70 -3.26 -2.66
N VAL A 56 4.41 -3.01 -1.56
CA VAL A 56 3.95 -2.18 -0.43
C VAL A 56 4.99 -1.11 -0.18
N MET A 57 4.54 0.13 0.05
CA MET A 57 5.45 1.24 0.36
C MET A 57 5.01 1.92 1.64
N CYS A 58 5.98 2.16 2.54
CA CYS A 58 5.74 2.96 3.73
C CYS A 58 5.60 4.43 3.32
N GLY A 59 4.46 5.04 3.65
CA GLY A 59 4.21 6.44 3.33
C GLY A 59 5.03 7.41 4.17
N VAL A 60 5.56 6.96 5.31
CA VAL A 60 6.38 7.80 6.19
C VAL A 60 7.79 7.97 5.66
N CYS A 61 8.45 6.90 5.22
CA CYS A 61 9.86 6.94 4.79
C CYS A 61 10.09 6.55 3.33
N GLY A 62 9.08 6.02 2.63
CA GLY A 62 9.20 5.60 1.23
C GLY A 62 9.84 4.24 1.03
N HIS A 63 10.11 3.49 2.10
CA HIS A 63 10.67 2.15 2.00
C HIS A 63 9.70 1.20 1.28
N GLN A 64 10.18 0.50 0.25
CA GLN A 64 9.38 -0.46 -0.51
C GLN A 64 9.64 -1.87 0.02
N MET A 65 8.55 -2.66 0.15
CA MET A 65 8.57 -3.98 0.77
C MET A 65 7.89 -5.00 -0.12
N THR A 66 8.38 -6.26 -0.05
CA THR A 66 7.66 -7.41 -0.60
C THR A 66 6.56 -7.83 0.39
N PHE A 67 5.69 -8.76 -0.05
CA PHE A 67 4.68 -9.35 0.82
C PHE A 67 5.30 -9.95 2.10
N HIS A 68 6.44 -10.64 1.96
CA HIS A 68 7.11 -11.31 3.08
C HIS A 68 7.72 -10.32 4.08
N GLU A 69 8.12 -9.14 3.62
CA GLU A 69 8.68 -8.11 4.47
C GLU A 69 7.62 -7.26 5.16
N TYR A 70 6.41 -7.23 4.61
CA TYR A 70 5.30 -6.44 5.14
C TYR A 70 4.76 -7.09 6.41
N GLY A 71 4.71 -6.31 7.48
CA GLY A 71 4.24 -6.77 8.78
C GLY A 71 3.45 -5.69 9.50
N THR A 72 3.57 -5.63 10.82
CA THR A 72 2.83 -4.69 11.66
C THR A 72 3.47 -3.31 11.71
N GLU A 73 4.72 -3.19 11.27
CA GLU A 73 5.45 -1.93 11.26
C GLU A 73 6.47 -1.92 10.11
N CYS A 74 6.92 -0.72 9.74
CA CYS A 74 7.94 -0.57 8.71
C CYS A 74 9.29 -1.08 9.23
N PRO A 75 9.95 -2.02 8.50
CA PRO A 75 11.26 -2.52 8.91
C PRO A 75 12.38 -1.47 8.82
N SER A 76 12.14 -0.35 8.12
CA SER A 76 13.12 0.72 7.95
C SER A 76 12.98 1.82 9.00
N CYS A 77 11.78 2.36 9.19
CA CYS A 77 11.57 3.51 10.10
C CYS A 77 10.77 3.17 11.36
N GLY A 78 10.20 1.97 11.46
CA GLY A 78 9.43 1.55 12.62
C GLY A 78 8.01 2.12 12.69
N ALA A 79 7.52 2.81 11.65
CA ALA A 79 6.17 3.35 11.64
C ALA A 79 5.15 2.21 11.74
N PRO A 80 4.18 2.26 12.69
CA PRO A 80 3.19 1.21 12.82
C PRO A 80 2.17 1.28 11.69
N PHE A 81 1.75 0.10 11.20
CA PHE A 81 0.78 -0.04 10.13
C PHE A 81 -0.57 -0.51 10.66
N ASN A 82 -1.65 -0.18 9.94
CA ASN A 82 -2.98 -0.66 10.26
C ASN A 82 -3.06 -2.18 10.00
N PRO A 83 -3.36 -3.00 11.03
CA PRO A 83 -3.45 -4.46 10.83
C PRO A 83 -4.58 -4.88 9.88
N GLY A 84 -5.56 -4.02 9.64
CA GLY A 84 -6.61 -4.27 8.66
C GLY A 84 -6.10 -4.43 7.24
N CYS A 85 -4.93 -3.87 6.92
CA CYS A 85 -4.34 -4.00 5.59
C CYS A 85 -3.93 -5.45 5.29
N THR A 86 -3.52 -6.23 6.27
CA THR A 86 -3.14 -7.63 6.08
C THR A 86 -4.34 -8.54 5.82
N THR A 87 -5.54 -8.17 6.32
CA THR A 87 -6.78 -8.90 6.03
C THR A 87 -7.19 -8.80 4.56
N HIS A 88 -6.69 -7.79 3.84
CA HIS A 88 -7.03 -7.54 2.45
C HIS A 88 -5.89 -7.94 1.50
N ALA A 89 -4.95 -8.78 1.95
CA ALA A 89 -3.77 -9.17 1.17
C ALA A 89 -4.15 -9.77 -0.20
N GLU A 90 -5.24 -10.52 -0.28
CA GLU A 90 -5.71 -11.11 -1.53
C GLU A 90 -6.12 -10.09 -2.60
N MET A 91 -6.37 -8.83 -2.23
CA MET A 91 -6.66 -7.76 -3.18
C MET A 91 -5.39 -7.23 -3.85
N TYR A 92 -4.27 -7.29 -3.16
CA TYR A 92 -3.02 -6.66 -3.58
C TYR A 92 -1.93 -7.64 -4.01
N PHE A 93 -2.01 -8.90 -3.59
CA PHE A 93 -0.98 -9.90 -3.82
C PHE A 93 -1.54 -11.18 -4.42
N GLN A 94 -0.69 -11.91 -5.13
CA GLN A 94 -0.99 -13.22 -5.70
C GLN A 94 -0.87 -14.32 -4.63
N VAL A 95 -1.72 -14.24 -3.62
CA VAL A 95 -1.73 -15.21 -2.50
C VAL A 95 -2.69 -16.36 -2.75
#